data_fa427d0034cb3a78716eff5813c921f6
#
_entry.id   fa427d0034cb3a78716eff5813c921f6
#
_cell.length_a   1.000
_cell.length_b   1.000
_cell.length_c   1.000
_cell.angle_alpha   90.00
_cell.angle_beta   90.00
_cell.angle_gamma   90.00
#
_symmetry.space_group_name_H-M   'P 1'
#
loop_
_entity.id
_entity.type
_entity.pdbx_description
1 polymer ?
#
loop_
_entity_poly.entity_id
_entity_poly.type
_entity_poly.pdbx_seq_one_letter_code
_entity_poly.pdbx_strand_id
1 'polypeptide(L)'
;MIRATLAAVVVALALGAGATAAAARPHHAVVDDGEGRLDKTEDKVLGGKHWRIETDQGAVHVWVPPGYNRATAGTVVYVHGYYTDADGAWKDHNLAAQFKASGQNAIFIVPDAPKGNGEEVAWPALTDLRKAVHRANIKLPDGPIIVMGHSGAFRTVMKWVDHKLVTQVILLDALYGGERAFDDFIDSGKRAAQHKLTVIGSDTATESAAFAHQYPFAVVRDRMPDTIAGFKKREKTAKLLYVHSQYGHMQIVTGGKVIPLLLRLTPLRHR
;
A
#
# COMPACT_ATOMS: atom_id res chain seq x y z
N MET A 1 62.45 45.77 27.60
CA MET A 1 62.34 45.53 26.14
C MET A 1 61.97 44.03 25.89
N ILE A 2 60.70 43.78 25.69
CA ILE A 2 60.22 42.40 25.46
C ILE A 2 59.67 42.41 24.04
N ARG A 3 60.30 41.58 23.18
CA ARG A 3 59.86 41.40 21.79
C ARG A 3 58.76 40.26 21.74
N ALA A 4 57.62 40.67 21.30
CA ALA A 4 56.52 39.73 21.01
C ALA A 4 56.64 39.19 19.58
N THR A 5 56.74 37.87 19.47
CA THR A 5 56.75 37.14 18.18
C THR A 5 55.30 36.75 17.81
N LEU A 6 54.77 37.31 16.72
CA LEU A 6 53.49 36.89 16.13
C LEU A 6 53.71 35.59 15.39
N ALA A 7 52.98 34.54 15.76
CA ALA A 7 52.85 33.29 14.98
C ALA A 7 51.62 33.40 14.06
N ALA A 8 51.83 33.33 12.75
CA ALA A 8 50.78 33.30 11.77
C ALA A 8 50.26 31.88 11.65
N VAL A 9 48.93 31.68 11.93
CA VAL A 9 48.23 30.43 11.71
C VAL A 9 47.67 30.45 10.28
N VAL A 10 48.20 29.59 9.42
CA VAL A 10 47.66 29.35 8.07
C VAL A 10 46.57 28.32 8.20
N VAL A 11 45.30 28.71 7.99
CA VAL A 11 44.16 27.81 7.88
C VAL A 11 44.04 27.36 6.42
N ALA A 12 44.37 26.12 6.15
CA ALA A 12 44.13 25.51 4.83
C ALA A 12 42.65 25.08 4.72
N LEU A 13 41.87 25.80 3.92
CA LEU A 13 40.52 25.36 3.51
C LEU A 13 40.66 24.21 2.52
N ALA A 14 40.32 23.01 2.93
CA ALA A 14 40.12 21.89 2.04
C ALA A 14 38.75 22.06 1.36
N LEU A 15 38.74 22.44 0.09
CA LEU A 15 37.55 22.37 -0.79
C LEU A 15 37.25 20.91 -1.08
N GLY A 16 36.34 20.33 -0.31
CA GLY A 16 35.75 19.04 -0.62
C GLY A 16 34.88 19.15 -1.88
N ALA A 17 35.34 18.59 -3.00
CA ALA A 17 34.52 18.39 -4.18
C ALA A 17 33.44 17.36 -3.87
N GLY A 18 32.25 17.82 -3.49
CA GLY A 18 31.06 17.00 -3.36
C GLY A 18 30.64 16.49 -4.75
N ALA A 19 30.90 15.23 -5.05
CA ALA A 19 30.34 14.57 -6.22
C ALA A 19 28.81 14.49 -5.99
N THR A 20 28.06 15.37 -6.64
CA THR A 20 26.60 15.23 -6.76
C THR A 20 26.34 13.99 -7.60
N ALA A 21 25.85 12.92 -6.96
CA ALA A 21 25.36 11.76 -7.66
C ALA A 21 24.24 12.23 -8.60
N ALA A 22 24.49 12.22 -9.91
CA ALA A 22 23.48 12.51 -10.91
C ALA A 22 22.35 11.50 -10.75
N ALA A 23 21.15 11.97 -10.41
CA ALA A 23 19.96 11.14 -10.41
C ALA A 23 19.81 10.53 -11.79
N ALA A 24 19.81 9.19 -11.87
CA ALA A 24 19.61 8.48 -13.13
C ALA A 24 18.26 8.93 -13.72
N ARG A 25 18.27 9.36 -14.99
CA ARG A 25 17.03 9.75 -15.68
C ARG A 25 16.11 8.54 -15.76
N PRO A 26 14.80 8.70 -15.54
CA PRO A 26 13.86 7.60 -15.66
C PRO A 26 13.87 7.04 -17.10
N HIS A 27 13.89 5.71 -17.21
CA HIS A 27 13.75 5.05 -18.51
C HIS A 27 12.27 5.09 -18.93
N HIS A 28 12.02 5.63 -20.11
CA HIS A 28 10.69 5.69 -20.72
C HIS A 28 10.54 4.59 -21.75
N ALA A 29 9.43 3.86 -21.74
CA ALA A 29 9.08 2.86 -22.74
C ALA A 29 7.59 2.92 -23.06
N VAL A 30 7.25 2.87 -24.34
CA VAL A 30 5.88 2.79 -24.85
C VAL A 30 5.63 1.36 -25.32
N VAL A 31 4.51 0.77 -24.90
CA VAL A 31 4.03 -0.54 -25.37
C VAL A 31 2.71 -0.28 -26.09
N ASP A 32 2.63 -0.67 -27.35
CA ASP A 32 1.41 -0.69 -28.15
C ASP A 32 1.30 -2.09 -28.77
N ASP A 33 0.35 -2.89 -28.26
CA ASP A 33 0.15 -4.28 -28.62
C ASP A 33 -1.25 -4.58 -29.16
N GLY A 34 -1.99 -3.52 -29.54
CA GLY A 34 -3.36 -3.62 -30.03
C GLY A 34 -4.43 -3.70 -28.94
N GLU A 35 -4.04 -3.82 -27.67
CA GLU A 35 -4.94 -3.76 -26.51
C GLU A 35 -4.95 -2.38 -25.82
N GLY A 36 -4.46 -1.33 -26.50
CA GLY A 36 -4.33 0.03 -25.98
C GLY A 36 -2.88 0.42 -25.67
N ARG A 37 -2.65 1.72 -25.60
CA ARG A 37 -1.32 2.27 -25.34
C ARG A 37 -0.98 2.23 -23.86
N LEU A 38 0.22 1.75 -23.54
CA LEU A 38 0.81 1.84 -22.21
C LEU A 38 2.10 2.66 -22.28
N ASP A 39 2.19 3.73 -21.50
CA ASP A 39 3.43 4.46 -21.27
C ASP A 39 4.01 4.08 -19.92
N LYS A 40 5.27 3.66 -19.90
CA LYS A 40 5.94 3.23 -18.68
C LYS A 40 7.22 4.03 -18.45
N THR A 41 7.33 4.62 -17.28
CA THR A 41 8.60 5.13 -16.74
C THR A 41 9.13 4.20 -15.67
N GLU A 42 10.45 4.10 -15.56
CA GLU A 42 11.14 3.30 -14.55
C GLU A 42 12.20 4.13 -13.85
N ASP A 43 12.22 4.10 -12.53
CA ASP A 43 13.21 4.77 -11.70
C ASP A 43 13.52 3.97 -10.42
N LYS A 44 14.32 4.54 -9.52
CA LYS A 44 14.63 3.96 -8.22
C LYS A 44 14.07 4.83 -7.11
N VAL A 45 13.20 4.26 -6.28
CA VAL A 45 12.62 4.92 -5.12
C VAL A 45 13.02 4.17 -3.85
N LEU A 46 13.68 4.84 -2.93
CA LEU A 46 14.16 4.29 -1.65
C LEU A 46 15.00 3.01 -1.79
N GLY A 47 15.76 2.91 -2.90
CA GLY A 47 16.59 1.76 -3.24
C GLY A 47 15.84 0.59 -3.87
N GLY A 48 14.52 0.66 -3.96
CA GLY A 48 13.68 -0.28 -4.70
C GLY A 48 13.50 0.13 -6.15
N LYS A 49 13.00 -0.78 -6.96
CA LYS A 49 12.64 -0.52 -8.35
C LYS A 49 11.19 -0.04 -8.41
N HIS A 50 10.96 1.04 -9.10
CA HIS A 50 9.65 1.65 -9.23
C HIS A 50 9.30 1.85 -10.69
N TRP A 51 8.03 1.61 -11.03
CA TRP A 51 7.46 1.89 -12.33
C TRP A 51 6.20 2.73 -12.15
N ARG A 52 6.02 3.73 -12.97
CA ARG A 52 4.76 4.42 -13.18
C ARG A 52 4.27 4.06 -14.58
N ILE A 53 3.09 3.48 -14.65
CA ILE A 53 2.44 3.03 -15.88
C ILE A 53 1.24 3.96 -16.10
N GLU A 54 1.18 4.60 -17.28
CA GLU A 54 -0.01 5.33 -17.71
C GLU A 54 -0.89 4.39 -18.53
N THR A 55 -2.17 4.33 -18.19
CA THR A 55 -3.16 3.48 -18.86
C THR A 55 -4.42 4.28 -19.16
N ASP A 56 -5.34 3.72 -19.97
CA ASP A 56 -6.65 4.33 -20.22
C ASP A 56 -7.52 4.44 -18.95
N GLN A 57 -7.20 3.65 -17.91
CA GLN A 57 -7.86 3.69 -16.59
C GLN A 57 -7.13 4.57 -15.57
N GLY A 58 -6.12 5.33 -16.00
CA GLY A 58 -5.29 6.19 -15.15
C GLY A 58 -3.94 5.56 -14.79
N ALA A 59 -3.19 6.25 -13.95
CA ALA A 59 -1.86 5.86 -13.55
C ALA A 59 -1.86 4.63 -12.63
N VAL A 60 -0.82 3.82 -12.75
CA VAL A 60 -0.55 2.68 -11.86
C VAL A 60 0.90 2.74 -11.41
N HIS A 61 1.14 2.93 -10.12
CA HIS A 61 2.47 2.78 -9.53
C HIS A 61 2.71 1.32 -9.16
N VAL A 62 3.88 0.82 -9.53
CA VAL A 62 4.35 -0.50 -9.12
C VAL A 62 5.73 -0.36 -8.48
N TRP A 63 5.92 -0.93 -7.31
CA TRP A 63 7.19 -0.84 -6.60
C TRP A 63 7.59 -2.18 -6.02
N VAL A 64 8.86 -2.52 -6.15
CA VAL A 64 9.48 -3.66 -5.45
C VAL A 64 10.61 -3.17 -4.57
N PRO A 65 10.67 -3.66 -3.32
CA PRO A 65 11.71 -3.27 -2.37
C PRO A 65 13.09 -3.82 -2.75
N PRO A 66 14.17 -3.23 -2.21
CA PRO A 66 15.48 -3.88 -2.25
C PRO A 66 15.38 -5.28 -1.63
N GLY A 67 16.04 -6.26 -2.23
CA GLY A 67 16.00 -7.65 -1.76
C GLY A 67 14.70 -8.41 -2.06
N TYR A 68 13.83 -7.87 -2.93
CA TYR A 68 12.63 -8.57 -3.39
C TYR A 68 12.94 -9.91 -4.03
N ASN A 69 12.26 -10.96 -3.57
CA ASN A 69 12.33 -12.31 -4.13
C ASN A 69 10.95 -12.74 -4.65
N ARG A 70 10.77 -12.71 -5.96
CA ARG A 70 9.51 -13.04 -6.62
C ARG A 70 8.98 -14.43 -6.30
N ALA A 71 9.87 -15.42 -6.16
CA ALA A 71 9.47 -16.82 -5.91
C ALA A 71 8.73 -17.02 -4.58
N THR A 72 8.94 -16.12 -3.62
CA THR A 72 8.32 -16.20 -2.29
C THR A 72 7.51 -14.97 -1.92
N ALA A 73 7.34 -14.06 -2.87
CA ALA A 73 6.62 -12.82 -2.68
C ALA A 73 5.10 -12.99 -2.84
N GLY A 74 4.36 -12.07 -2.26
CA GLY A 74 2.97 -11.81 -2.62
C GLY A 74 2.81 -10.46 -3.30
N THR A 75 1.56 -10.05 -3.47
CA THR A 75 1.17 -8.75 -4.02
C THR A 75 0.40 -7.96 -2.97
N VAL A 76 0.73 -6.69 -2.80
CA VAL A 76 -0.08 -5.73 -2.06
C VAL A 76 -0.65 -4.73 -3.05
N VAL A 77 -1.96 -4.56 -3.07
CA VAL A 77 -2.63 -3.52 -3.85
C VAL A 77 -3.22 -2.50 -2.87
N TYR A 78 -2.78 -1.25 -2.96
CA TYR A 78 -3.32 -0.14 -2.20
C TYR A 78 -4.20 0.72 -3.10
N VAL A 79 -5.45 0.91 -2.70
CA VAL A 79 -6.45 1.73 -3.41
C VAL A 79 -6.71 2.99 -2.60
N HIS A 80 -6.53 4.15 -3.23
CA HIS A 80 -6.75 5.45 -2.59
C HIS A 80 -8.24 5.79 -2.45
N GLY A 81 -8.54 6.74 -1.58
CA GLY A 81 -9.87 7.31 -1.42
C GLY A 81 -10.19 8.42 -2.42
N TYR A 82 -11.31 9.12 -2.18
CA TYR A 82 -11.71 10.27 -2.99
C TYR A 82 -10.78 11.48 -2.84
N TYR A 83 -10.89 12.43 -3.75
CA TYR A 83 -10.15 13.71 -3.79
C TYR A 83 -8.64 13.59 -4.02
N THR A 84 -8.18 12.45 -4.50
CA THR A 84 -6.80 12.22 -4.92
C THR A 84 -6.78 11.25 -6.10
N ASP A 85 -5.61 11.00 -6.66
CA ASP A 85 -5.36 9.98 -7.68
C ASP A 85 -4.16 9.11 -7.26
N ALA A 86 -3.75 8.20 -8.14
CA ALA A 86 -2.65 7.30 -7.85
C ALA A 86 -1.33 8.07 -7.58
N ASP A 87 -1.06 9.12 -8.37
CA ASP A 87 0.15 9.96 -8.20
C ASP A 87 0.12 10.73 -6.88
N GLY A 88 -1.03 11.36 -6.57
CA GLY A 88 -1.27 12.06 -5.32
C GLY A 88 -1.12 11.12 -4.12
N ALA A 89 -1.80 9.98 -4.14
CA ALA A 89 -1.70 9.00 -3.07
C ALA A 89 -0.28 8.45 -2.91
N TRP A 90 0.41 8.14 -4.02
CA TRP A 90 1.79 7.68 -3.98
C TRP A 90 2.70 8.65 -3.23
N LYS A 91 2.58 9.94 -3.55
CA LYS A 91 3.38 11.02 -2.99
C LYS A 91 2.93 11.42 -1.57
N ASP A 92 1.66 11.80 -1.42
CA ASP A 92 1.16 12.49 -0.23
C ASP A 92 0.92 11.51 0.94
N HIS A 93 0.60 10.25 0.64
CA HIS A 93 0.58 9.19 1.66
C HIS A 93 1.97 8.59 1.90
N ASN A 94 3.02 9.06 1.20
CA ASN A 94 4.39 8.55 1.32
C ASN A 94 4.47 7.01 1.23
N LEU A 95 3.76 6.43 0.26
CA LEU A 95 3.51 4.98 0.22
C LEU A 95 4.78 4.16 0.08
N ALA A 96 5.76 4.59 -0.72
CA ALA A 96 7.03 3.88 -0.85
C ALA A 96 7.76 3.70 0.49
N ALA A 97 7.76 4.75 1.35
CA ALA A 97 8.37 4.68 2.66
C ALA A 97 7.59 3.74 3.60
N GLN A 98 6.26 3.79 3.56
CA GLN A 98 5.42 2.91 4.36
C GLN A 98 5.54 1.44 3.93
N PHE A 99 5.56 1.16 2.63
CA PHE A 99 5.79 -0.18 2.10
C PHE A 99 7.18 -0.70 2.49
N LYS A 100 8.22 0.15 2.37
CA LYS A 100 9.57 -0.18 2.84
C LYS A 100 9.61 -0.49 4.34
N ALA A 101 8.95 0.32 5.16
CA ALA A 101 8.88 0.16 6.62
C ALA A 101 8.14 -1.12 7.05
N SER A 102 7.22 -1.63 6.23
CA SER A 102 6.54 -2.90 6.50
C SER A 102 7.51 -4.08 6.52
N GLY A 103 8.62 -4.00 5.77
CA GLY A 103 9.60 -5.07 5.63
C GLY A 103 9.11 -6.29 4.85
N GLN A 104 7.96 -6.21 4.19
CA GLN A 104 7.35 -7.36 3.50
C GLN A 104 8.02 -7.65 2.16
N ASN A 105 8.17 -8.94 1.85
CA ASN A 105 8.56 -9.41 0.53
C ASN A 105 7.33 -9.43 -0.38
N ALA A 106 7.05 -8.30 -1.00
CA ALA A 106 5.91 -8.14 -1.89
C ALA A 106 6.22 -7.20 -3.05
N ILE A 107 5.48 -7.35 -4.15
CA ILE A 107 5.29 -6.27 -5.12
C ILE A 107 4.12 -5.42 -4.64
N PHE A 108 4.30 -4.11 -4.67
CA PHE A 108 3.29 -3.14 -4.24
C PHE A 108 2.74 -2.41 -5.46
N ILE A 109 1.40 -2.36 -5.56
CA ILE A 109 0.68 -1.75 -6.69
C ILE A 109 -0.26 -0.69 -6.14
N VAL A 110 -0.26 0.49 -6.74
CA VAL A 110 -1.16 1.60 -6.41
C VAL A 110 -1.82 2.06 -7.70
N PRO A 111 -3.00 1.55 -8.04
CA PRO A 111 -3.74 1.97 -9.22
C PRO A 111 -4.53 3.25 -8.95
N ASP A 112 -4.87 3.96 -10.01
CA ASP A 112 -5.89 4.99 -9.96
C ASP A 112 -7.26 4.39 -9.61
N ALA A 113 -8.09 5.17 -8.92
CA ALA A 113 -9.40 4.78 -8.43
C ALA A 113 -10.35 5.98 -8.52
N PRO A 114 -11.67 5.82 -8.31
CA PRO A 114 -12.60 6.95 -8.34
C PRO A 114 -12.17 8.08 -7.41
N LYS A 115 -12.19 9.31 -7.93
CA LYS A 115 -11.84 10.55 -7.20
C LYS A 115 -13.07 11.18 -6.54
N GLY A 116 -14.25 10.62 -6.79
CA GLY A 116 -15.50 11.08 -6.24
C GLY A 116 -16.62 10.03 -6.32
N ASN A 117 -17.69 10.25 -5.59
CA ASN A 117 -18.79 9.31 -5.49
C ASN A 117 -19.54 9.09 -6.82
N GLY A 118 -19.51 10.09 -7.73
CA GLY A 118 -20.16 10.01 -9.05
C GLY A 118 -19.32 9.31 -10.13
N GLU A 119 -18.06 8.99 -9.87
CA GLU A 119 -17.20 8.34 -10.84
C GLU A 119 -17.38 6.81 -10.83
N GLU A 120 -17.20 6.19 -11.99
CA GLU A 120 -17.16 4.74 -12.11
C GLU A 120 -15.85 4.16 -11.57
N VAL A 121 -15.90 2.89 -11.18
CA VAL A 121 -14.69 2.17 -10.74
C VAL A 121 -13.78 1.93 -11.94
N ALA A 122 -12.60 2.52 -11.94
CA ALA A 122 -11.63 2.44 -13.03
C ALA A 122 -11.18 0.98 -13.33
N TRP A 123 -11.04 0.18 -12.29
CA TRP A 123 -10.63 -1.24 -12.38
C TRP A 123 -11.74 -2.14 -11.81
N PRO A 124 -12.81 -2.44 -12.55
CA PRO A 124 -13.92 -3.26 -12.04
C PRO A 124 -13.50 -4.71 -11.75
N ALA A 125 -12.45 -5.21 -12.40
CA ALA A 125 -11.88 -6.52 -12.11
C ALA A 125 -10.39 -6.43 -11.79
N LEU A 126 -9.95 -7.06 -10.70
CA LEU A 126 -8.54 -7.13 -10.31
C LEU A 126 -7.66 -7.80 -11.39
N THR A 127 -8.26 -8.72 -12.16
CA THR A 127 -7.59 -9.36 -13.30
C THR A 127 -7.14 -8.36 -14.36
N ASP A 128 -7.89 -7.29 -14.60
CA ASP A 128 -7.55 -6.31 -15.64
C ASP A 128 -6.39 -5.42 -15.19
N LEU A 129 -6.37 -5.00 -13.93
CA LEU A 129 -5.21 -4.35 -13.33
C LEU A 129 -3.95 -5.24 -13.44
N ARG A 130 -4.08 -6.53 -13.13
CA ARG A 130 -2.98 -7.49 -13.24
C ARG A 130 -2.49 -7.68 -14.68
N LYS A 131 -3.40 -7.71 -15.66
CA LYS A 131 -3.06 -7.74 -17.08
C LYS A 131 -2.29 -6.48 -17.49
N ALA A 132 -2.76 -5.28 -17.10
CA ALA A 132 -2.08 -4.02 -17.40
C ALA A 132 -0.62 -4.01 -16.87
N VAL A 133 -0.41 -4.44 -15.63
CA VAL A 133 0.94 -4.58 -15.05
C VAL A 133 1.78 -5.61 -15.83
N HIS A 134 1.20 -6.73 -16.25
CA HIS A 134 1.90 -7.74 -17.05
C HIS A 134 2.28 -7.24 -18.45
N ARG A 135 1.37 -6.52 -19.13
CA ARG A 135 1.63 -5.87 -20.43
C ARG A 135 2.78 -4.85 -20.35
N ALA A 136 2.95 -4.19 -19.21
CA ALA A 136 4.11 -3.34 -18.95
C ALA A 136 5.42 -4.14 -18.73
N ASN A 137 5.45 -5.44 -19.01
CA ASN A 137 6.58 -6.36 -18.80
C ASN A 137 7.03 -6.46 -17.34
N ILE A 138 6.10 -6.32 -16.40
CA ILE A 138 6.37 -6.51 -14.97
C ILE A 138 5.80 -7.86 -14.54
N LYS A 139 6.69 -8.77 -14.11
CA LYS A 139 6.32 -10.13 -13.71
C LYS A 139 5.76 -10.13 -12.29
N LEU A 140 4.48 -10.42 -12.15
CA LEU A 140 3.82 -10.59 -10.85
C LEU A 140 4.22 -11.92 -10.18
N PRO A 141 4.23 -11.99 -8.84
CA PRO A 141 4.36 -13.26 -8.11
C PRO A 141 3.04 -14.04 -8.13
N ASP A 142 3.15 -15.34 -7.89
CA ASP A 142 1.99 -16.25 -7.78
C ASP A 142 1.47 -16.36 -6.33
N GLY A 143 2.09 -15.65 -5.39
CA GLY A 143 1.72 -15.64 -3.98
C GLY A 143 0.41 -14.92 -3.69
N PRO A 144 0.03 -14.83 -2.40
CA PRO A 144 -1.23 -14.23 -1.99
C PRO A 144 -1.31 -12.75 -2.35
N ILE A 145 -2.55 -12.28 -2.59
CA ILE A 145 -2.85 -10.87 -2.79
C ILE A 145 -3.49 -10.31 -1.52
N ILE A 146 -2.94 -9.19 -1.06
CA ILE A 146 -3.48 -8.38 0.02
C ILE A 146 -4.04 -7.11 -0.63
N VAL A 147 -5.32 -6.83 -0.42
CA VAL A 147 -5.95 -5.61 -0.92
C VAL A 147 -6.15 -4.66 0.25
N MET A 148 -5.69 -3.42 0.11
CA MET A 148 -5.89 -2.35 1.07
C MET A 148 -6.69 -1.23 0.42
N GLY A 149 -7.74 -0.76 1.07
CA GLY A 149 -8.54 0.37 0.57
C GLY A 149 -8.68 1.46 1.62
N HIS A 150 -8.51 2.71 1.23
CA HIS A 150 -8.77 3.88 2.07
C HIS A 150 -10.06 4.58 1.66
N SER A 151 -10.92 4.93 2.64
CA SER A 151 -12.07 5.79 2.39
C SER A 151 -12.98 5.26 1.26
N GLY A 152 -13.28 6.06 0.25
CA GLY A 152 -14.09 5.69 -0.92
C GLY A 152 -13.59 4.50 -1.75
N ALA A 153 -12.37 3.99 -1.46
CA ALA A 153 -11.83 2.80 -2.11
C ALA A 153 -12.67 1.53 -1.88
N PHE A 154 -13.54 1.49 -0.87
CA PHE A 154 -14.41 0.33 -0.63
C PHE A 154 -15.17 -0.09 -1.90
N ARG A 155 -15.57 0.86 -2.75
CA ARG A 155 -16.27 0.62 -4.01
C ARG A 155 -15.48 -0.24 -4.99
N THR A 156 -14.17 -0.06 -5.02
CA THR A 156 -13.24 -0.86 -5.83
C THR A 156 -12.94 -2.18 -5.15
N VAL A 157 -12.62 -2.14 -3.85
CA VAL A 157 -12.22 -3.32 -3.08
C VAL A 157 -13.30 -4.38 -3.07
N MET A 158 -14.59 -4.01 -2.86
CA MET A 158 -15.70 -4.96 -2.84
C MET A 158 -15.91 -5.70 -4.17
N LYS A 159 -15.44 -5.15 -5.30
CA LYS A 159 -15.47 -5.83 -6.60
C LYS A 159 -14.36 -6.85 -6.79
N TRP A 160 -13.33 -6.83 -5.93
CA TRP A 160 -12.14 -7.66 -6.06
C TRP A 160 -12.07 -8.81 -5.07
N VAL A 161 -12.95 -8.85 -4.08
CA VAL A 161 -12.92 -9.86 -3.00
C VAL A 161 -13.09 -11.28 -3.52
N ASP A 162 -13.78 -11.49 -4.64
CA ASP A 162 -13.97 -12.79 -5.26
C ASP A 162 -12.74 -13.31 -6.04
N HIS A 163 -11.74 -12.48 -6.22
CA HIS A 163 -10.56 -12.89 -6.99
C HIS A 163 -9.79 -14.00 -6.24
N LYS A 164 -9.55 -15.13 -6.93
CA LYS A 164 -9.01 -16.37 -6.35
C LYS A 164 -7.70 -16.24 -5.55
N LEU A 165 -6.90 -15.21 -5.77
CA LEU A 165 -5.64 -14.99 -5.05
C LEU A 165 -5.78 -13.98 -3.90
N VAL A 166 -6.90 -13.28 -3.76
CA VAL A 166 -7.14 -12.38 -2.63
C VAL A 166 -7.32 -13.22 -1.37
N THR A 167 -6.45 -13.03 -0.41
CA THR A 167 -6.47 -13.75 0.87
C THR A 167 -6.76 -12.82 2.05
N GLN A 168 -6.43 -11.55 1.92
CA GLN A 168 -6.70 -10.56 2.95
C GLN A 168 -7.19 -9.25 2.35
N VAL A 169 -8.14 -8.65 3.05
CA VAL A 169 -8.64 -7.30 2.81
C VAL A 169 -8.37 -6.45 4.05
N ILE A 170 -7.88 -5.23 3.84
CA ILE A 170 -7.62 -4.25 4.88
C ILE A 170 -8.38 -2.97 4.51
N LEU A 171 -9.39 -2.62 5.28
CA LEU A 171 -10.18 -1.40 5.12
C LEU A 171 -9.62 -0.33 6.07
N LEU A 172 -9.07 0.71 5.50
CA LEU A 172 -8.47 1.86 6.20
C LEU A 172 -9.49 2.99 6.24
N ASP A 173 -10.34 2.99 7.27
CA ASP A 173 -11.47 3.90 7.41
C ASP A 173 -12.36 3.95 6.15
N ALA A 174 -12.71 2.77 5.68
CA ALA A 174 -13.28 2.54 4.36
C ALA A 174 -14.56 1.68 4.36
N LEU A 175 -15.18 1.45 5.51
CA LEU A 175 -16.43 0.69 5.59
C LEU A 175 -17.64 1.65 5.54
N TYR A 176 -17.81 2.36 4.39
CA TYR A 176 -18.95 3.22 4.12
C TYR A 176 -20.10 2.50 3.41
N GLY A 177 -19.98 1.19 3.20
CA GLY A 177 -20.94 0.34 2.51
C GLY A 177 -20.28 -0.91 1.94
N GLY A 178 -21.07 -1.73 1.24
CA GLY A 178 -20.56 -2.98 0.62
C GLY A 178 -20.42 -4.12 1.62
N GLU A 179 -21.05 -4.05 2.79
CA GLU A 179 -20.96 -5.02 3.89
C GLU A 179 -21.18 -6.43 3.37
N ARG A 180 -22.18 -6.67 2.53
CA ARG A 180 -22.48 -7.99 1.98
C ARG A 180 -21.30 -8.61 1.21
N ALA A 181 -20.54 -7.81 0.46
CA ALA A 181 -19.37 -8.33 -0.26
C ALA A 181 -18.27 -8.77 0.72
N PHE A 182 -18.12 -8.08 1.82
CA PHE A 182 -17.17 -8.43 2.87
C PHE A 182 -17.66 -9.61 3.72
N ASP A 183 -18.99 -9.74 3.96
CA ASP A 183 -19.60 -10.93 4.56
C ASP A 183 -19.30 -12.16 3.70
N ASP A 184 -19.61 -12.09 2.42
CA ASP A 184 -19.36 -13.17 1.46
C ASP A 184 -17.88 -13.53 1.41
N PHE A 185 -16.98 -12.54 1.49
CA PHE A 185 -15.55 -12.77 1.52
C PHE A 185 -15.09 -13.54 2.76
N ILE A 186 -15.55 -13.20 3.94
CA ILE A 186 -15.09 -13.83 5.18
C ILE A 186 -15.84 -15.11 5.52
N ASP A 187 -17.12 -15.26 5.19
CA ASP A 187 -17.95 -16.35 5.67
C ASP A 187 -18.38 -17.37 4.62
N SER A 188 -18.35 -17.01 3.33
CA SER A 188 -18.81 -17.88 2.26
C SER A 188 -17.74 -18.18 1.21
N GLY A 189 -18.07 -19.11 0.31
CA GLY A 189 -17.20 -19.54 -0.77
C GLY A 189 -16.14 -20.57 -0.36
N LYS A 190 -15.52 -21.17 -1.37
CA LYS A 190 -14.56 -22.29 -1.21
C LYS A 190 -13.30 -21.92 -0.42
N ARG A 191 -12.99 -20.65 -0.28
CA ARG A 191 -11.77 -20.15 0.36
C ARG A 191 -12.02 -19.35 1.64
N ALA A 192 -13.26 -19.30 2.12
CA ALA A 192 -13.63 -18.53 3.32
C ALA A 192 -12.71 -18.80 4.53
N ALA A 193 -12.27 -20.05 4.72
CA ALA A 193 -11.33 -20.40 5.80
C ALA A 193 -9.94 -19.74 5.69
N GLN A 194 -9.56 -19.27 4.49
CA GLN A 194 -8.27 -18.61 4.23
C GLN A 194 -8.40 -17.09 4.24
N HIS A 195 -9.63 -16.57 4.19
CA HIS A 195 -9.88 -15.15 4.09
C HIS A 195 -9.75 -14.46 5.45
N LYS A 196 -9.13 -13.29 5.45
CA LYS A 196 -9.00 -12.43 6.63
C LYS A 196 -9.38 -11.00 6.27
N LEU A 197 -10.24 -10.41 7.11
CA LEU A 197 -10.62 -9.01 7.02
C LEU A 197 -10.08 -8.23 8.22
N THR A 198 -9.43 -7.11 7.94
CA THR A 198 -9.01 -6.13 8.96
C THR A 198 -9.69 -4.80 8.66
N VAL A 199 -10.39 -4.25 9.63
CA VAL A 199 -11.11 -2.98 9.50
C VAL A 199 -10.54 -2.00 10.53
N ILE A 200 -10.12 -0.85 10.05
CA ILE A 200 -9.71 0.28 10.88
C ILE A 200 -10.78 1.35 10.73
N GLY A 201 -11.41 1.75 11.82
CA GLY A 201 -12.46 2.76 11.83
C GLY A 201 -12.05 4.01 12.60
N SER A 202 -12.26 5.17 12.01
CA SER A 202 -12.21 6.51 12.60
C SER A 202 -13.54 7.21 12.32
N ASP A 203 -13.71 7.76 11.12
CA ASP A 203 -15.00 8.34 10.68
C ASP A 203 -16.06 7.24 10.47
N THR A 204 -15.63 6.02 10.09
CA THR A 204 -16.50 4.83 9.96
C THR A 204 -16.54 3.98 11.24
N ALA A 205 -16.20 4.53 12.40
CA ALA A 205 -16.09 3.74 13.63
C ALA A 205 -17.41 3.07 14.02
N THR A 206 -18.54 3.75 13.86
CA THR A 206 -19.87 3.23 14.18
C THR A 206 -20.24 2.05 13.31
N GLU A 207 -20.14 2.21 11.99
CA GLU A 207 -20.44 1.20 10.98
C GLU A 207 -19.50 -0.01 11.12
N SER A 208 -18.21 0.26 11.31
CA SER A 208 -17.19 -0.77 11.49
C SER A 208 -17.39 -1.58 12.76
N ALA A 209 -17.79 -0.94 13.86
CA ALA A 209 -18.13 -1.63 15.11
C ALA A 209 -19.40 -2.48 14.95
N ALA A 210 -20.45 -1.91 14.34
CA ALA A 210 -21.70 -2.62 14.07
C ALA A 210 -21.48 -3.86 13.20
N PHE A 211 -20.67 -3.73 12.14
CA PHE A 211 -20.25 -4.85 11.29
C PHE A 211 -19.51 -5.92 12.09
N ALA A 212 -18.50 -5.54 12.86
CA ALA A 212 -17.70 -6.50 13.63
C ALA A 212 -18.55 -7.25 14.69
N HIS A 213 -19.51 -6.59 15.31
CA HIS A 213 -20.38 -7.19 16.33
C HIS A 213 -21.33 -8.27 15.78
N GLN A 214 -21.53 -8.36 14.48
CA GLN A 214 -22.32 -9.43 13.87
C GLN A 214 -21.61 -10.79 13.94
N TYR A 215 -20.30 -10.81 14.20
CA TYR A 215 -19.48 -12.02 14.19
C TYR A 215 -18.96 -12.37 15.57
N PRO A 216 -19.34 -13.52 16.13
CA PRO A 216 -18.86 -13.95 17.46
C PRO A 216 -17.36 -14.23 17.50
N PHE A 217 -16.72 -14.45 16.34
CA PHE A 217 -15.27 -14.67 16.20
C PHE A 217 -14.47 -13.37 15.97
N ALA A 218 -15.14 -12.23 15.80
CA ALA A 218 -14.45 -10.96 15.61
C ALA A 218 -13.60 -10.59 16.84
N VAL A 219 -12.44 -10.05 16.57
CA VAL A 219 -11.58 -9.48 17.60
C VAL A 219 -11.63 -7.96 17.48
N VAL A 220 -12.11 -7.33 18.53
CA VAL A 220 -12.24 -5.87 18.61
C VAL A 220 -11.12 -5.30 19.48
N ARG A 221 -10.60 -4.16 19.08
CA ARG A 221 -9.57 -3.40 19.77
C ARG A 221 -9.87 -1.90 19.69
N ASP A 222 -9.70 -1.20 20.81
CA ASP A 222 -10.07 0.22 20.93
C ASP A 222 -8.97 1.20 20.50
N ARG A 223 -7.78 0.71 20.09
CA ARG A 223 -6.66 1.58 19.74
C ARG A 223 -5.62 0.82 18.92
N MET A 224 -5.08 1.46 17.86
CA MET A 224 -3.89 0.97 17.17
C MET A 224 -2.68 0.92 18.10
N PRO A 225 -1.94 -0.18 18.18
CA PRO A 225 -0.70 -0.22 18.95
C PRO A 225 0.42 0.55 18.22
N ASP A 226 1.43 0.98 18.97
CA ASP A 226 2.57 1.69 18.40
C ASP A 226 3.57 0.74 17.68
N THR A 227 3.55 -0.54 18.01
CA THR A 227 4.45 -1.55 17.46
C THR A 227 3.74 -2.87 17.18
N ILE A 228 4.35 -3.74 16.36
CA ILE A 228 3.82 -5.08 16.10
C ILE A 228 3.75 -5.95 17.36
N ALA A 229 4.63 -5.72 18.35
CA ALA A 229 4.61 -6.41 19.63
C ALA A 229 3.37 -6.06 20.46
N GLY A 230 2.79 -4.88 20.26
CA GLY A 230 1.58 -4.44 20.92
C GLY A 230 0.31 -5.17 20.47
N PHE A 231 0.34 -5.93 19.36
CA PHE A 231 -0.76 -6.82 18.98
C PHE A 231 -0.68 -8.14 19.76
N LYS A 232 -1.78 -8.53 20.41
CA LYS A 232 -1.93 -9.83 21.06
C LYS A 232 -1.98 -10.96 20.03
N LYS A 233 -1.67 -12.20 20.45
CA LYS A 233 -1.71 -13.38 19.56
C LYS A 233 -3.07 -13.51 18.87
N ARG A 234 -4.19 -13.37 19.60
CA ARG A 234 -5.55 -13.45 19.04
C ARG A 234 -5.82 -12.39 17.97
N GLU A 235 -5.25 -11.18 18.09
CA GLU A 235 -5.40 -10.10 17.13
C GLU A 235 -4.62 -10.40 15.84
N LYS A 236 -3.40 -10.95 15.97
CA LYS A 236 -2.56 -11.36 14.83
C LYS A 236 -3.18 -12.48 14.01
N THR A 237 -3.94 -13.38 14.66
CA THR A 237 -4.55 -14.56 14.03
C THR A 237 -6.05 -14.40 13.77
N ALA A 238 -6.64 -13.25 14.09
CA ALA A 238 -8.07 -13.01 13.91
C ALA A 238 -8.49 -13.14 12.44
N LYS A 239 -9.60 -13.82 12.18
CA LYS A 239 -10.24 -13.88 10.88
C LYS A 239 -10.88 -12.52 10.53
N LEU A 240 -11.51 -11.88 11.52
CA LEU A 240 -11.99 -10.51 11.48
C LEU A 240 -11.35 -9.73 12.63
N LEU A 241 -10.56 -8.72 12.30
CA LEU A 241 -9.99 -7.78 13.26
C LEU A 241 -10.58 -6.39 13.01
N TYR A 242 -11.29 -5.85 13.97
CA TYR A 242 -11.68 -4.45 14.00
C TYR A 242 -10.81 -3.67 15.00
N VAL A 243 -10.28 -2.53 14.58
CA VAL A 243 -9.55 -1.60 15.43
C VAL A 243 -10.20 -0.22 15.34
N HIS A 244 -10.72 0.27 16.46
CA HIS A 244 -11.08 1.68 16.57
C HIS A 244 -9.80 2.51 16.62
N SER A 245 -9.65 3.41 15.65
CA SER A 245 -8.41 4.17 15.48
C SER A 245 -8.41 5.44 16.34
N GLN A 246 -7.28 5.71 16.99
CA GLN A 246 -7.04 7.03 17.59
C GLN A 246 -6.50 8.03 16.57
N TYR A 247 -6.18 7.58 15.37
CA TYR A 247 -5.77 8.44 14.26
C TYR A 247 -6.99 8.84 13.46
N GLY A 248 -7.11 10.11 13.09
CA GLY A 248 -8.16 10.60 12.21
C GLY A 248 -8.01 10.05 10.79
N HIS A 249 -9.07 10.24 10.00
CA HIS A 249 -9.24 9.70 8.64
C HIS A 249 -7.97 9.72 7.79
N MET A 250 -7.43 10.91 7.56
CA MET A 250 -6.20 11.05 6.76
C MET A 250 -4.94 10.58 7.48
N GLN A 251 -4.87 10.72 8.82
CA GLN A 251 -3.69 10.30 9.58
C GLN A 251 -3.45 8.78 9.49
N ILE A 252 -4.51 7.98 9.29
CA ILE A 252 -4.42 6.54 9.09
C ILE A 252 -3.47 6.22 7.91
N VAL A 253 -3.54 7.00 6.84
CA VAL A 253 -2.76 6.74 5.62
C VAL A 253 -1.52 7.63 5.47
N THR A 254 -1.50 8.82 6.10
CA THR A 254 -0.35 9.74 6.00
C THR A 254 0.62 9.66 7.18
N GLY A 255 0.19 9.10 8.32
CA GLY A 255 0.95 9.09 9.57
C GLY A 255 2.13 8.12 9.63
N GLY A 256 2.32 7.29 8.61
CA GLY A 256 3.48 6.39 8.50
C GLY A 256 3.50 5.20 9.47
N LYS A 257 2.45 4.99 10.27
CA LYS A 257 2.39 3.95 11.30
C LYS A 257 1.42 2.82 10.98
N VAL A 258 0.21 3.14 10.55
CA VAL A 258 -0.88 2.17 10.42
C VAL A 258 -0.60 1.17 9.30
N ILE A 259 -0.33 1.64 8.09
CA ILE A 259 -0.08 0.77 6.92
C ILE A 259 1.07 -0.22 7.17
N PRO A 260 2.28 0.21 7.63
CA PRO A 260 3.37 -0.74 7.89
C PRO A 260 3.02 -1.79 8.94
N LEU A 261 2.33 -1.42 10.01
CA LEU A 261 1.95 -2.35 11.07
C LEU A 261 0.94 -3.38 10.59
N LEU A 262 -0.09 -2.96 9.83
CA LEU A 262 -1.10 -3.87 9.31
C LEU A 262 -0.52 -4.84 8.27
N LEU A 263 0.37 -4.38 7.42
CA LEU A 263 1.09 -5.25 6.48
C LEU A 263 1.89 -6.34 7.19
N ARG A 264 2.43 -6.06 8.37
CA ARG A 264 3.15 -7.06 9.20
C ARG A 264 2.23 -8.08 9.88
N LEU A 265 0.91 -7.90 9.85
CA LEU A 265 -0.08 -8.89 10.26
C LEU A 265 -0.49 -9.84 9.14
N THR A 266 -0.02 -9.61 7.92
CA THR A 266 -0.34 -10.43 6.75
C THR A 266 0.54 -11.68 6.68
N PRO A 267 0.18 -12.72 5.88
CA PRO A 267 0.98 -13.92 5.72
C PRO A 267 2.20 -13.72 4.79
N LEU A 268 2.45 -12.50 4.34
CA LEU A 268 3.60 -12.19 3.51
C LEU A 268 4.90 -12.47 4.27
N ARG A 269 5.92 -12.97 3.56
CA ARG A 269 7.23 -13.19 4.17
C ARG A 269 7.88 -11.84 4.50
N HIS A 270 8.52 -11.79 5.64
CA HIS A 270 9.40 -10.67 5.99
C HIS A 270 10.74 -10.83 5.26
N ARG A 271 11.31 -9.71 4.82
CA ARG A 271 12.64 -9.67 4.15
C ARG A 271 13.76 -9.64 5.15
#